data_ee2a82f3412a0cdd2b43ab77e8339500
#
_entry.id   ee2a82f3412a0cdd2b43ab77e8339500
#
_cell.length_a   1.000
_cell.length_b   1.000
_cell.length_c   1.000
_cell.angle_alpha   90.00
_cell.angle_beta   90.00
_cell.angle_gamma   90.00
#
_symmetry.space_group_name_H-M   'P 1'
#
loop_
_entity.id
_entity.type
_entity.pdbx_description
1 polymer ?
#
loop_
_entity_poly.entity_id
_entity_poly.type
_entity_poly.pdbx_seq_one_letter_code
_entity_poly.pdbx_strand_id
1 'polypeptide(L)'
;MADKNLTNIQIYQRKTKYNIGVILFGIIFIYLVITILAYVTNKKVSVYEVREGSILKDNAYTGLVLRDEQIVKADSDGYVNYFVTEGSKVGSKTNVYSISQNKLGLDDQDASTGTEDDSASSNLTAEEQASIIQKAHSFTESFRSQQYNDVYNFKNTITDVVQTNTAQSRQARLQALVDAGTSGLTVHTADSDGVVVYTIDGYESLTKDDVTTDILEKKDYESTTLSNDTLVNSGDPVYKLIMSDDWTVVIELSDTMAQQLAEQSSVKVKFSKDD
;
A
#
# COMPACT_ATOMS: atom_id res chain seq x y z
N MET A 1 95.36 -71.53 -4.25
CA MET A 1 94.81 -70.74 -5.35
C MET A 1 93.38 -70.49 -5.02
N ALA A 2 93.06 -69.31 -4.59
CA ALA A 2 91.69 -68.89 -4.20
C ALA A 2 91.38 -67.60 -4.93
N ASP A 3 90.49 -67.71 -5.91
CA ASP A 3 89.98 -66.60 -6.63
C ASP A 3 88.96 -65.81 -5.77
N LYS A 4 89.22 -64.55 -5.50
CA LYS A 4 88.33 -63.63 -4.85
C LYS A 4 87.49 -62.97 -5.91
N ASN A 5 86.23 -63.42 -6.06
CA ASN A 5 85.26 -62.71 -6.81
C ASN A 5 84.77 -61.50 -5.99
N LEU A 6 85.24 -60.33 -6.33
CA LEU A 6 84.75 -59.06 -5.79
C LEU A 6 83.47 -58.63 -6.54
N THR A 7 82.36 -58.79 -5.90
CA THR A 7 81.08 -58.31 -6.43
C THR A 7 80.99 -56.81 -6.22
N ASN A 8 81.01 -56.05 -7.30
CA ASN A 8 80.90 -54.61 -7.31
C ASN A 8 79.44 -54.22 -7.15
N ILE A 9 79.06 -53.83 -5.95
CA ILE A 9 77.70 -53.36 -5.66
C ILE A 9 77.65 -51.89 -6.10
N GLN A 10 77.08 -51.63 -7.28
CA GLN A 10 76.74 -50.28 -7.72
C GLN A 10 75.58 -49.79 -6.91
N ILE A 11 75.79 -48.75 -6.09
CA ILE A 11 74.77 -48.07 -5.35
C ILE A 11 73.89 -47.27 -6.40
N TYR A 12 72.67 -47.79 -6.60
CA TYR A 12 71.70 -47.14 -7.48
C TYR A 12 71.16 -45.87 -6.80
N GLN A 13 71.69 -44.70 -7.12
CA GLN A 13 71.12 -43.43 -6.71
C GLN A 13 69.85 -43.15 -7.50
N ARG A 14 68.74 -43.27 -6.80
CA ARG A 14 67.40 -42.94 -7.33
C ARG A 14 67.33 -41.44 -7.65
N LYS A 15 67.50 -41.06 -8.91
CA LYS A 15 67.29 -39.69 -9.37
C LYS A 15 65.81 -39.39 -9.23
N THR A 16 65.44 -38.54 -8.29
CA THR A 16 64.10 -38.02 -8.12
C THR A 16 63.77 -37.19 -9.37
N LYS A 17 62.98 -37.76 -10.27
CA LYS A 17 62.45 -37.01 -11.41
C LYS A 17 61.35 -36.10 -10.86
N TYR A 18 61.68 -34.85 -10.70
CA TYR A 18 60.67 -33.83 -10.41
C TYR A 18 59.69 -33.79 -11.59
N ASN A 19 58.44 -34.12 -11.31
CA ASN A 19 57.41 -34.09 -12.33
C ASN A 19 57.00 -32.63 -12.51
N ILE A 20 57.40 -31.99 -13.63
CA ILE A 20 57.15 -30.58 -13.95
C ILE A 20 55.67 -30.27 -13.83
N GLY A 21 54.77 -31.21 -14.14
CA GLY A 21 53.31 -31.06 -13.98
C GLY A 21 52.91 -30.86 -12.51
N VAL A 22 53.56 -31.53 -11.54
CA VAL A 22 53.26 -31.36 -10.11
C VAL A 22 53.71 -29.96 -9.64
N ILE A 23 54.82 -29.45 -10.15
CA ILE A 23 55.31 -28.11 -9.81
C ILE A 23 54.36 -27.04 -10.41
N LEU A 24 53.94 -27.20 -11.66
CA LEU A 24 53.03 -26.31 -12.31
C LEU A 24 51.64 -26.29 -11.61
N PHE A 25 51.13 -27.48 -11.27
CA PHE A 25 49.89 -27.58 -10.50
C PHE A 25 50.01 -26.92 -9.13
N GLY A 26 51.13 -27.09 -8.44
CA GLY A 26 51.37 -26.47 -7.13
C GLY A 26 51.33 -24.92 -7.22
N ILE A 27 51.92 -24.36 -8.27
CA ILE A 27 51.90 -22.88 -8.49
C ILE A 27 50.50 -22.38 -8.75
N ILE A 28 49.75 -23.09 -9.61
CA ILE A 28 48.34 -22.70 -9.91
C ILE A 28 47.48 -22.86 -8.63
N PHE A 29 47.67 -23.88 -7.85
CA PHE A 29 46.93 -24.10 -6.61
C PHE A 29 47.22 -22.98 -5.60
N ILE A 30 48.48 -22.62 -5.40
CA ILE A 30 48.86 -21.51 -4.49
C ILE A 30 48.25 -20.19 -4.97
N TYR A 31 48.27 -19.93 -6.27
CA TYR A 31 47.63 -18.73 -6.84
C TYR A 31 46.15 -18.69 -6.56
N LEU A 32 45.43 -19.81 -6.75
CA LEU A 32 44.00 -19.93 -6.44
C LEU A 32 43.71 -19.70 -4.95
N VAL A 33 44.51 -20.29 -4.06
CA VAL A 33 44.34 -20.10 -2.62
C VAL A 33 44.53 -18.63 -2.23
N ILE A 34 45.55 -17.98 -2.76
CA ILE A 34 45.83 -16.56 -2.49
C ILE A 34 44.69 -15.70 -3.01
N THR A 35 44.17 -15.99 -4.22
CA THR A 35 43.08 -15.23 -4.82
C THR A 35 41.77 -15.37 -4.01
N ILE A 36 41.45 -16.59 -3.56
CA ILE A 36 40.29 -16.83 -2.70
C ILE A 36 40.45 -16.12 -1.35
N LEU A 37 41.65 -16.22 -0.74
CA LEU A 37 41.92 -15.53 0.54
C LEU A 37 41.81 -14.02 0.40
N ALA A 38 42.35 -13.45 -0.66
CA ALA A 38 42.23 -12.00 -0.98
C ALA A 38 40.77 -11.60 -1.20
N TYR A 39 39.97 -12.44 -1.88
CA TYR A 39 38.56 -12.18 -2.12
C TYR A 39 37.73 -12.20 -0.81
N VAL A 40 37.99 -13.16 0.07
CA VAL A 40 37.29 -13.30 1.36
C VAL A 40 37.74 -12.21 2.35
N THR A 41 39.02 -11.79 2.30
CA THR A 41 39.59 -10.82 3.24
C THR A 41 39.35 -9.37 2.79
N ASN A 42 39.07 -9.14 1.51
CA ASN A 42 38.72 -7.82 1.00
C ASN A 42 37.35 -7.42 1.57
N LYS A 43 37.36 -6.71 2.71
CA LYS A 43 36.20 -5.99 3.21
C LYS A 43 35.79 -5.01 2.10
N LYS A 44 34.62 -5.24 1.51
CA LYS A 44 33.99 -4.24 0.65
C LYS A 44 33.69 -3.03 1.53
N VAL A 45 34.55 -2.05 1.48
CA VAL A 45 34.27 -0.74 2.06
C VAL A 45 33.19 -0.15 1.17
N SER A 46 31.94 -0.20 1.64
CA SER A 46 30.88 0.59 1.05
C SER A 46 31.22 2.05 1.36
N VAL A 47 31.72 2.76 0.37
CA VAL A 47 31.88 4.20 0.46
C VAL A 47 30.47 4.77 0.45
N TYR A 48 29.98 5.15 1.61
CA TYR A 48 28.82 6.03 1.70
C TYR A 48 29.32 7.41 1.29
N GLU A 49 28.84 7.89 0.17
CA GLU A 49 28.97 9.29 -0.19
C GLU A 49 28.21 10.09 0.87
N VAL A 50 28.94 10.68 1.81
CA VAL A 50 28.39 11.63 2.77
C VAL A 50 27.98 12.84 1.97
N ARG A 51 26.74 12.89 1.53
CA ARG A 51 26.16 14.15 1.09
C ARG A 51 26.00 15.01 2.32
N GLU A 52 26.41 16.26 2.24
CA GLU A 52 26.01 17.26 3.20
C GLU A 52 24.48 17.29 3.20
N GLY A 53 23.88 16.47 4.05
CA GLY A 53 22.51 16.65 4.45
C GLY A 53 22.52 17.91 5.28
N SER A 54 21.78 18.94 4.88
CA SER A 54 21.41 19.96 5.83
C SER A 54 20.87 19.22 7.05
N ILE A 55 21.37 19.51 8.22
CA ILE A 55 20.72 19.15 9.50
C ILE A 55 19.45 20.02 9.51
N LEU A 56 18.49 19.64 8.70
CA LEU A 56 17.10 20.02 8.92
C LEU A 56 16.83 19.43 10.29
N LYS A 57 16.67 20.30 11.29
CA LYS A 57 16.03 19.90 12.53
C LYS A 57 14.74 19.25 12.06
N ASP A 58 14.66 17.95 12.23
CA ASP A 58 13.49 17.15 11.82
C ASP A 58 12.40 17.50 12.84
N ASN A 59 11.78 18.67 12.61
CA ASN A 59 10.67 19.13 13.40
C ASN A 59 9.44 18.41 12.86
N ALA A 60 9.21 17.18 13.35
CA ALA A 60 7.97 16.47 13.10
C ALA A 60 6.87 17.08 13.98
N TYR A 61 5.79 17.51 13.35
CA TYR A 61 4.61 18.03 14.01
C TYR A 61 3.41 17.16 13.66
N THR A 62 2.52 16.99 14.62
CA THR A 62 1.17 16.46 14.35
C THR A 62 0.28 17.63 14.01
N GLY A 63 -0.48 17.52 12.94
CA GLY A 63 -1.39 18.56 12.50
C GLY A 63 -2.77 18.02 12.17
N LEU A 64 -3.78 18.87 12.32
CA LEU A 64 -5.16 18.61 11.92
C LEU A 64 -5.40 19.20 10.53
N VAL A 65 -5.94 18.39 9.61
CA VAL A 65 -6.33 18.81 8.27
C VAL A 65 -7.79 19.20 8.30
N LEU A 66 -8.09 20.43 7.94
CA LEU A 66 -9.45 20.96 7.81
C LEU A 66 -9.79 21.15 6.34
N ARG A 67 -10.98 20.73 5.97
CA ARG A 67 -11.55 20.87 4.63
C ARG A 67 -12.96 21.46 4.72
N ASP A 68 -13.50 21.91 3.59
CA ASP A 68 -14.90 22.25 3.50
C ASP A 68 -15.71 20.98 3.26
N GLU A 69 -16.31 20.46 4.33
CA GLU A 69 -16.97 19.18 4.39
C GLU A 69 -18.44 19.33 4.77
N GLN A 70 -19.33 18.64 4.06
CA GLN A 70 -20.73 18.60 4.36
C GLN A 70 -21.17 17.15 4.63
N ILE A 71 -21.78 16.90 5.79
CA ILE A 71 -22.46 15.63 6.06
C ILE A 71 -23.82 15.63 5.38
N VAL A 72 -24.06 14.63 4.55
CA VAL A 72 -25.38 14.35 3.98
C VAL A 72 -26.08 13.30 4.84
N LYS A 73 -27.31 13.57 5.20
CA LYS A 73 -28.13 12.75 6.11
C LYS A 73 -29.22 12.03 5.35
N ALA A 74 -29.59 10.85 5.86
CA ALA A 74 -30.74 10.10 5.37
C ALA A 74 -32.05 10.90 5.57
N ASP A 75 -32.92 10.90 4.60
CA ASP A 75 -34.23 11.51 4.67
C ASP A 75 -35.32 10.53 5.12
N SER A 76 -35.04 9.22 5.09
CA SER A 76 -35.93 8.15 5.50
C SER A 76 -35.17 7.00 6.15
N ASP A 77 -35.91 6.13 6.87
CA ASP A 77 -35.36 4.91 7.44
C ASP A 77 -35.21 3.85 6.36
N GLY A 78 -34.16 3.02 6.46
CA GLY A 78 -33.92 1.90 5.55
C GLY A 78 -32.47 1.50 5.44
N TYR A 79 -32.21 0.60 4.50
CA TYR A 79 -30.87 0.10 4.24
C TYR A 79 -30.19 0.95 3.13
N VAL A 80 -29.02 1.50 3.46
CA VAL A 80 -28.26 2.34 2.52
C VAL A 80 -27.39 1.50 1.59
N ASN A 81 -27.36 1.84 0.31
CA ASN A 81 -26.47 1.26 -0.69
C ASN A 81 -25.92 2.36 -1.61
N TYR A 82 -24.63 2.28 -1.90
CA TYR A 82 -23.90 3.33 -2.61
C TYR A 82 -23.68 2.99 -4.09
N PHE A 83 -23.90 4.00 -4.97
CA PHE A 83 -23.61 3.93 -6.41
C PHE A 83 -22.19 4.31 -6.75
N VAL A 84 -21.49 5.05 -5.89
CA VAL A 84 -20.15 5.56 -6.14
C VAL A 84 -19.16 5.01 -5.12
N THR A 85 -17.90 4.92 -5.51
CA THR A 85 -16.82 4.50 -4.59
C THR A 85 -16.30 5.69 -3.79
N GLU A 86 -15.70 5.41 -2.64
CA GLU A 86 -15.03 6.43 -1.84
C GLU A 86 -13.94 7.15 -2.65
N GLY A 87 -13.81 8.46 -2.47
CA GLY A 87 -12.88 9.29 -3.22
C GLY A 87 -13.34 9.67 -4.63
N SER A 88 -14.52 9.22 -5.06
CA SER A 88 -15.06 9.58 -6.38
C SER A 88 -15.51 11.04 -6.42
N LYS A 89 -15.16 11.75 -7.50
CA LYS A 89 -15.75 13.06 -7.82
C LYS A 89 -17.15 12.85 -8.37
N VAL A 90 -18.10 13.57 -7.81
CA VAL A 90 -19.52 13.58 -8.24
C VAL A 90 -19.92 14.99 -8.61
N GLY A 91 -20.78 15.09 -9.60
CA GLY A 91 -21.44 16.33 -9.95
C GLY A 91 -22.84 16.41 -9.35
N SER A 92 -23.39 17.61 -9.24
CA SER A 92 -24.79 17.80 -8.88
C SER A 92 -25.71 16.89 -9.73
N LYS A 93 -26.67 16.21 -9.09
CA LYS A 93 -27.59 15.21 -9.67
C LYS A 93 -26.96 13.84 -10.02
N THR A 94 -25.73 13.58 -9.66
CA THR A 94 -25.15 12.22 -9.74
C THR A 94 -25.79 11.35 -8.69
N ASN A 95 -26.25 10.15 -9.03
CA ASN A 95 -26.74 9.17 -8.07
C ASN A 95 -25.61 8.75 -7.11
N VAL A 96 -25.76 9.02 -5.82
CA VAL A 96 -24.74 8.70 -4.81
C VAL A 96 -25.13 7.49 -4.00
N TYR A 97 -26.37 7.46 -3.50
CA TYR A 97 -26.84 6.35 -2.68
C TYR A 97 -28.32 6.06 -2.94
N SER A 98 -28.75 4.92 -2.44
CA SER A 98 -30.17 4.56 -2.37
C SER A 98 -30.51 4.09 -0.97
N ILE A 99 -31.78 4.27 -0.61
CA ILE A 99 -32.37 3.69 0.59
C ILE A 99 -33.42 2.65 0.18
N SER A 100 -33.32 1.45 0.72
CA SER A 100 -34.24 0.36 0.49
C SER A 100 -34.92 -0.11 1.78
N GLN A 101 -36.20 -0.52 1.71
CA GLN A 101 -36.94 -1.04 2.87
C GLN A 101 -36.35 -2.37 3.37
N ASN A 102 -35.80 -3.17 2.48
CA ASN A 102 -35.21 -4.46 2.80
C ASN A 102 -33.72 -4.46 2.40
N LYS A 103 -32.92 -5.26 3.12
CA LYS A 103 -31.52 -5.50 2.78
C LYS A 103 -31.44 -6.08 1.36
N LEU A 104 -30.62 -5.49 0.49
CA LEU A 104 -30.51 -5.92 -0.91
C LEU A 104 -29.55 -7.09 -1.09
N GLY A 105 -28.61 -7.32 -0.16
CA GLY A 105 -27.65 -8.44 -0.20
C GLY A 105 -26.80 -8.44 -1.47
N LEU A 106 -26.42 -7.26 -1.96
CA LEU A 106 -25.66 -7.13 -3.22
C LEU A 106 -24.25 -7.71 -3.11
N ASP A 107 -23.75 -7.84 -1.89
CA ASP A 107 -22.43 -8.43 -1.59
C ASP A 107 -22.54 -9.95 -1.33
N ASP A 108 -23.76 -10.47 -1.02
CA ASP A 108 -24.02 -11.87 -0.64
C ASP A 108 -24.29 -12.77 -1.87
N GLN A 109 -23.65 -12.53 -3.00
CA GLN A 109 -23.87 -13.41 -4.13
C GLN A 109 -23.02 -14.67 -4.02
N ASP A 110 -23.63 -15.71 -3.39
CA ASP A 110 -23.52 -17.11 -3.84
C ASP A 110 -24.35 -18.09 -3.02
N ALA A 111 -25.49 -17.64 -2.46
CA ALA A 111 -26.37 -18.54 -1.69
C ALA A 111 -27.59 -19.07 -2.45
N SER A 112 -27.66 -19.02 -3.80
CA SER A 112 -28.78 -19.65 -4.48
C SER A 112 -28.47 -20.16 -5.89
N THR A 113 -27.64 -21.18 -6.00
CA THR A 113 -27.89 -22.34 -6.87
C THR A 113 -27.04 -23.49 -6.33
N GLY A 114 -27.70 -24.45 -5.71
CA GLY A 114 -27.07 -25.62 -5.14
C GLY A 114 -26.28 -26.41 -6.14
N THR A 115 -25.00 -26.49 -5.87
CA THR A 115 -24.13 -27.65 -6.10
C THR A 115 -22.92 -27.47 -5.21
N GLU A 116 -22.80 -28.40 -4.25
CA GLU A 116 -21.64 -28.55 -3.39
C GLU A 116 -20.41 -28.83 -4.30
N ASP A 117 -19.60 -27.80 -4.54
CA ASP A 117 -18.22 -28.01 -5.00
C ASP A 117 -17.35 -26.95 -4.35
N ASP A 118 -16.41 -27.45 -3.56
CA ASP A 118 -15.57 -26.79 -2.60
C ASP A 118 -14.43 -26.02 -3.33
N SER A 119 -14.79 -24.95 -4.00
CA SER A 119 -13.83 -23.95 -4.49
C SER A 119 -14.46 -22.59 -4.24
N ALA A 120 -13.86 -21.83 -3.31
CA ALA A 120 -14.10 -20.40 -3.15
C ALA A 120 -13.88 -19.71 -4.51
N SER A 121 -14.92 -19.76 -5.39
CA SER A 121 -14.90 -19.09 -6.67
C SER A 121 -14.99 -17.59 -6.40
N SER A 122 -13.85 -16.94 -6.51
CA SER A 122 -13.76 -15.50 -6.61
C SER A 122 -14.75 -15.04 -7.69
N ASN A 123 -15.68 -14.15 -7.35
CA ASN A 123 -16.66 -13.55 -8.27
C ASN A 123 -15.98 -12.66 -9.36
N LEU A 124 -14.73 -12.92 -9.66
CA LEU A 124 -13.94 -12.20 -10.63
C LEU A 124 -14.23 -12.73 -12.05
N THR A 125 -14.50 -11.83 -12.96
CA THR A 125 -14.62 -12.18 -14.39
C THR A 125 -13.31 -12.74 -14.93
N ALA A 126 -13.37 -13.46 -16.05
CA ALA A 126 -12.17 -14.01 -16.71
C ALA A 126 -11.16 -12.91 -17.08
N GLU A 127 -11.62 -11.71 -17.44
CA GLU A 127 -10.77 -10.55 -17.76
C GLU A 127 -10.07 -10.01 -16.51
N GLU A 128 -10.77 -9.94 -15.39
CA GLU A 128 -10.22 -9.52 -14.10
C GLU A 128 -9.18 -10.51 -13.57
N GLN A 129 -9.47 -11.81 -13.67
CA GLN A 129 -8.51 -12.86 -13.34
C GLN A 129 -7.25 -12.76 -14.22
N ALA A 130 -7.41 -12.53 -15.52
CA ALA A 130 -6.28 -12.32 -16.43
C ALA A 130 -5.44 -11.09 -16.06
N SER A 131 -6.08 -9.99 -15.68
CA SER A 131 -5.41 -8.77 -15.21
C SER A 131 -4.59 -9.02 -13.95
N ILE A 132 -5.17 -9.72 -12.95
CA ILE A 132 -4.48 -10.09 -11.72
C ILE A 132 -3.27 -10.99 -12.01
N ILE A 133 -3.45 -12.00 -12.87
CA ILE A 133 -2.38 -12.92 -13.27
C ILE A 133 -1.24 -12.15 -13.97
N GLN A 134 -1.57 -11.21 -14.85
CA GLN A 134 -0.58 -10.39 -15.54
C GLN A 134 0.21 -9.52 -14.56
N LYS A 135 -0.45 -8.89 -13.59
CA LYS A 135 0.21 -8.10 -12.53
C LYS A 135 1.09 -8.99 -11.64
N ALA A 136 0.62 -10.20 -11.31
CA ALA A 136 1.42 -11.16 -10.55
C ALA A 136 2.67 -11.62 -11.32
N HIS A 137 2.56 -11.83 -12.63
CA HIS A 137 3.70 -12.15 -13.50
C HIS A 137 4.71 -11.02 -13.53
N SER A 138 4.27 -9.78 -13.76
CA SER A 138 5.15 -8.60 -13.76
C SER A 138 5.85 -8.40 -12.41
N PHE A 139 5.14 -8.66 -11.32
CA PHE A 139 5.74 -8.64 -9.97
C PHE A 139 6.81 -9.71 -9.83
N THR A 140 6.54 -10.95 -10.25
CA THR A 140 7.50 -12.07 -10.15
C THR A 140 8.78 -11.78 -10.94
N GLU A 141 8.67 -11.14 -12.10
CA GLU A 141 9.82 -10.77 -12.95
C GLU A 141 10.65 -9.62 -12.35
N SER A 142 10.00 -8.66 -11.68
CA SER A 142 10.65 -7.47 -11.12
C SER A 142 11.06 -7.64 -9.65
N PHE A 143 10.59 -8.68 -8.97
CA PHE A 143 10.77 -8.88 -7.54
C PHE A 143 12.25 -8.99 -7.13
N ARG A 144 12.64 -8.17 -6.17
CA ARG A 144 13.95 -8.19 -5.53
C ARG A 144 13.78 -8.40 -4.03
N SER A 145 14.34 -9.46 -3.50
CA SER A 145 14.23 -9.82 -2.08
C SER A 145 14.77 -8.76 -1.10
N GLN A 146 15.49 -7.77 -1.61
CA GLN A 146 16.05 -6.66 -0.84
C GLN A 146 15.13 -5.43 -0.76
N GLN A 147 14.04 -5.41 -1.51
CA GLN A 147 13.08 -4.29 -1.57
C GLN A 147 11.73 -4.76 -1.01
N TYR A 148 11.60 -4.70 0.32
CA TYR A 148 10.38 -5.15 0.99
C TYR A 148 9.14 -4.32 0.63
N ASN A 149 9.33 -3.07 0.25
CA ASN A 149 8.25 -2.18 -0.21
C ASN A 149 7.54 -2.70 -1.47
N ASP A 150 8.23 -3.44 -2.34
CA ASP A 150 7.63 -4.00 -3.56
C ASP A 150 6.50 -4.99 -3.25
N VAL A 151 6.63 -5.75 -2.14
CA VAL A 151 5.60 -6.69 -1.68
C VAL A 151 4.36 -5.95 -1.21
N TYR A 152 4.53 -4.87 -0.46
CA TYR A 152 3.40 -4.05 0.01
C TYR A 152 2.70 -3.34 -1.15
N ASN A 153 3.46 -2.79 -2.07
CA ASN A 153 2.91 -2.14 -3.27
C ASN A 153 2.14 -3.14 -4.12
N PHE A 154 2.66 -4.34 -4.31
CA PHE A 154 1.96 -5.41 -5.02
C PHE A 154 0.67 -5.82 -4.29
N LYS A 155 0.74 -6.06 -2.97
CA LYS A 155 -0.45 -6.37 -2.16
C LYS A 155 -1.52 -5.30 -2.33
N ASN A 156 -1.16 -4.02 -2.17
CA ASN A 156 -2.09 -2.90 -2.31
C ASN A 156 -2.69 -2.87 -3.72
N THR A 157 -1.86 -3.03 -4.76
CA THR A 157 -2.33 -3.04 -6.16
C THR A 157 -3.34 -4.15 -6.42
N ILE A 158 -3.13 -5.36 -5.87
CA ILE A 158 -4.10 -6.46 -6.03
C ILE A 158 -5.36 -6.18 -5.22
N THR A 159 -5.22 -5.70 -4.00
CA THR A 159 -6.37 -5.33 -3.16
C THR A 159 -7.23 -4.27 -3.84
N ASP A 160 -6.63 -3.22 -4.40
CA ASP A 160 -7.32 -2.14 -5.12
C ASP A 160 -8.08 -2.67 -6.35
N VAL A 161 -7.46 -3.58 -7.12
CA VAL A 161 -8.13 -4.19 -8.28
C VAL A 161 -9.35 -4.99 -7.85
N VAL A 162 -9.23 -5.83 -6.82
CA VAL A 162 -10.34 -6.65 -6.32
C VAL A 162 -11.46 -5.75 -5.77
N GLN A 163 -11.12 -4.75 -4.97
CA GLN A 163 -12.12 -3.82 -4.41
C GLN A 163 -12.83 -3.01 -5.49
N THR A 164 -12.09 -2.49 -6.47
CA THR A 164 -12.67 -1.72 -7.58
C THR A 164 -13.66 -2.57 -8.37
N ASN A 165 -13.29 -3.80 -8.70
CA ASN A 165 -14.12 -4.70 -9.49
C ASN A 165 -15.39 -5.12 -8.73
N THR A 166 -15.25 -5.43 -7.44
CA THR A 166 -16.40 -5.73 -6.57
C THR A 166 -17.35 -4.55 -6.49
N ALA A 167 -16.81 -3.34 -6.33
CA ALA A 167 -17.60 -2.11 -6.30
C ALA A 167 -18.37 -1.89 -7.62
N GLN A 168 -17.72 -2.07 -8.77
CA GLN A 168 -18.35 -1.91 -10.09
C GLN A 168 -19.47 -2.94 -10.32
N SER A 169 -19.24 -4.19 -9.96
CA SER A 169 -20.26 -5.25 -10.06
C SER A 169 -21.47 -4.93 -9.21
N ARG A 170 -21.27 -4.45 -7.99
CA ARG A 170 -22.34 -4.03 -7.08
C ARG A 170 -23.12 -2.83 -7.63
N GLN A 171 -22.40 -1.82 -8.13
CA GLN A 171 -23.02 -0.65 -8.75
C GLN A 171 -23.90 -1.04 -9.94
N ALA A 172 -23.44 -1.94 -10.81
CA ALA A 172 -24.20 -2.42 -11.96
C ALA A 172 -25.49 -3.15 -11.51
N ARG A 173 -25.41 -3.98 -10.46
CA ARG A 173 -26.58 -4.67 -9.89
C ARG A 173 -27.56 -3.69 -9.26
N LEU A 174 -27.06 -2.73 -8.49
CA LEU A 174 -27.89 -1.69 -7.90
C LEU A 174 -28.61 -0.86 -8.98
N GLN A 175 -27.90 -0.49 -10.04
CA GLN A 175 -28.48 0.22 -11.18
C GLN A 175 -29.56 -0.63 -11.87
N ALA A 176 -29.32 -1.90 -12.08
CA ALA A 176 -30.31 -2.80 -12.67
C ALA A 176 -31.60 -2.90 -11.84
N LEU A 177 -31.50 -2.87 -10.48
CA LEU A 177 -32.67 -2.82 -9.60
C LEU A 177 -33.45 -1.51 -9.75
N VAL A 178 -32.77 -0.41 -9.93
CA VAL A 178 -33.37 0.91 -10.19
C VAL A 178 -34.08 0.90 -11.54
N ASP A 179 -33.43 0.43 -12.59
CA ASP A 179 -33.98 0.36 -13.94
C ASP A 179 -35.18 -0.60 -14.03
N ALA A 180 -35.20 -1.63 -13.19
CA ALA A 180 -36.34 -2.54 -13.07
C ALA A 180 -37.54 -1.93 -12.27
N GLY A 181 -37.36 -0.74 -11.70
CA GLY A 181 -38.40 -0.07 -10.91
C GLY A 181 -38.73 -0.81 -9.61
N THR A 182 -37.72 -1.36 -8.93
CA THR A 182 -37.89 -2.14 -7.69
C THR A 182 -38.64 -1.32 -6.64
N SER A 183 -39.75 -1.84 -6.16
CA SER A 183 -40.57 -1.18 -5.16
C SER A 183 -39.85 -1.06 -3.82
N GLY A 184 -39.94 0.11 -3.17
CA GLY A 184 -39.32 0.38 -1.88
C GLY A 184 -37.83 0.72 -1.98
N LEU A 185 -37.30 1.01 -3.18
CA LEU A 185 -35.97 1.53 -3.43
C LEU A 185 -36.06 2.99 -3.87
N THR A 186 -35.47 3.88 -3.09
CA THR A 186 -35.41 5.33 -3.40
C THR A 186 -33.97 5.72 -3.67
N VAL A 187 -33.74 6.41 -4.80
CA VAL A 187 -32.41 6.87 -5.21
C VAL A 187 -32.24 8.34 -4.83
N HIS A 188 -31.07 8.67 -4.29
CA HIS A 188 -30.68 10.00 -3.86
C HIS A 188 -29.47 10.48 -4.66
N THR A 189 -29.54 11.71 -5.11
CA THR A 189 -28.47 12.36 -5.89
C THR A 189 -27.68 13.33 -5.03
N ALA A 190 -26.47 13.65 -5.47
CA ALA A 190 -25.69 14.73 -4.86
C ALA A 190 -26.37 16.09 -5.09
N ASP A 191 -26.44 16.92 -4.06
CA ASP A 191 -26.96 18.27 -4.14
C ASP A 191 -25.96 19.25 -4.77
N SER A 192 -24.67 18.98 -4.61
CA SER A 192 -23.56 19.81 -5.12
C SER A 192 -22.42 18.95 -5.67
N ASP A 193 -21.50 19.60 -6.36
CA ASP A 193 -20.28 18.97 -6.84
C ASP A 193 -19.30 18.74 -5.68
N GLY A 194 -18.56 17.65 -5.72
CA GLY A 194 -17.58 17.36 -4.67
C GLY A 194 -16.97 15.96 -4.74
N VAL A 195 -16.25 15.58 -3.69
CA VAL A 195 -15.67 14.25 -3.52
C VAL A 195 -16.41 13.53 -2.38
N VAL A 196 -16.89 12.32 -2.68
CA VAL A 196 -17.63 11.49 -1.72
C VAL A 196 -16.67 10.77 -0.79
N VAL A 197 -16.94 10.83 0.52
CA VAL A 197 -16.20 10.12 1.57
C VAL A 197 -17.19 9.43 2.50
N TYR A 198 -16.87 8.18 2.87
CA TYR A 198 -17.72 7.37 3.74
C TYR A 198 -17.20 7.26 5.18
N THR A 199 -16.17 8.03 5.51
CA THR A 199 -15.61 8.08 6.86
C THR A 199 -15.98 9.41 7.52
N ILE A 200 -16.58 9.34 8.71
CA ILE A 200 -17.01 10.47 9.52
C ILE A 200 -16.27 10.44 10.84
N ASP A 201 -15.79 11.59 11.27
CA ASP A 201 -14.96 11.71 12.48
C ASP A 201 -15.49 12.69 13.52
N GLY A 202 -16.60 13.39 13.20
CA GLY A 202 -17.22 14.37 14.07
C GLY A 202 -16.57 15.75 14.05
N TYR A 203 -15.58 15.97 13.19
CA TYR A 203 -14.88 17.25 13.04
C TYR A 203 -15.24 17.99 11.74
N GLU A 204 -16.20 17.50 10.98
CA GLU A 204 -16.56 18.01 9.67
C GLU A 204 -17.03 19.49 9.67
N SER A 205 -17.54 19.98 10.80
CA SER A 205 -17.94 21.36 10.97
C SER A 205 -16.88 22.25 11.61
N LEU A 206 -15.70 21.69 11.91
CA LEU A 206 -14.65 22.40 12.61
C LEU A 206 -13.99 23.43 11.69
N THR A 207 -13.92 24.68 12.17
CA THR A 207 -13.19 25.75 11.48
C THR A 207 -11.81 25.96 12.11
N LYS A 208 -10.92 26.68 11.43
CA LYS A 208 -9.58 27.00 11.94
C LYS A 208 -9.61 27.72 13.30
N ASP A 209 -10.69 28.48 13.55
CA ASP A 209 -10.83 29.29 14.78
C ASP A 209 -11.36 28.47 15.97
N ASP A 210 -11.88 27.26 15.71
CA ASP A 210 -12.41 26.33 16.71
C ASP A 210 -11.33 25.32 17.20
N VAL A 211 -10.18 25.25 16.50
CA VAL A 211 -9.12 24.31 16.86
C VAL A 211 -8.43 24.76 18.13
N THR A 212 -8.49 23.91 19.15
CA THR A 212 -7.82 24.09 20.44
C THR A 212 -6.65 23.15 20.62
N THR A 213 -5.76 23.46 21.55
CA THR A 213 -4.65 22.55 21.93
C THR A 213 -5.16 21.17 22.34
N ASP A 214 -6.30 21.11 23.06
CA ASP A 214 -6.91 19.84 23.49
C ASP A 214 -7.28 18.93 22.29
N ILE A 215 -7.73 19.54 21.18
CA ILE A 215 -8.05 18.81 19.95
C ILE A 215 -6.78 18.28 19.27
N LEU A 216 -5.71 19.09 19.24
CA LEU A 216 -4.43 18.70 18.65
C LEU A 216 -3.67 17.65 19.47
N GLU A 217 -3.81 17.66 20.78
CA GLU A 217 -3.20 16.68 21.69
C GLU A 217 -3.98 15.36 21.80
N LYS A 218 -5.21 15.31 21.27
CA LYS A 218 -6.06 14.13 21.36
C LYS A 218 -5.43 12.96 20.61
N LYS A 219 -5.16 11.87 21.33
CA LYS A 219 -4.52 10.65 20.78
C LYS A 219 -5.53 9.63 20.26
N ASP A 220 -6.72 9.61 20.85
CA ASP A 220 -7.78 8.66 20.51
C ASP A 220 -8.73 9.37 19.54
N TYR A 221 -8.52 9.08 18.27
CA TYR A 221 -9.31 9.62 17.17
C TYR A 221 -10.32 8.57 16.74
N GLU A 222 -11.58 8.81 17.01
CA GLU A 222 -12.67 7.90 16.64
C GLU A 222 -13.22 8.30 15.27
N SER A 223 -13.27 7.36 14.36
CA SER A 223 -13.92 7.52 13.06
C SER A 223 -14.91 6.40 12.82
N THR A 224 -16.01 6.71 12.19
CA THR A 224 -17.03 5.75 11.80
C THR A 224 -17.03 5.61 10.28
N THR A 225 -16.86 4.37 9.79
CA THR A 225 -16.97 4.07 8.36
C THR A 225 -18.40 3.64 8.05
N LEU A 226 -19.01 4.33 7.10
CA LEU A 226 -20.35 4.05 6.59
C LEU A 226 -20.27 2.94 5.53
N SER A 227 -21.09 1.91 5.66
CA SER A 227 -21.02 0.72 4.83
C SER A 227 -22.35 0.47 4.11
N ASN A 228 -22.27 -0.26 2.98
CA ASN A 228 -23.46 -0.73 2.28
C ASN A 228 -24.29 -1.67 3.16
N ASP A 229 -25.58 -1.80 2.84
CA ASP A 229 -26.54 -2.64 3.55
C ASP A 229 -26.63 -2.37 5.07
N THR A 230 -26.22 -1.15 5.48
CA THR A 230 -26.36 -0.67 6.85
C THR A 230 -27.74 -0.05 7.05
N LEU A 231 -28.42 -0.42 8.13
CA LEU A 231 -29.70 0.20 8.51
C LEU A 231 -29.41 1.61 9.05
N VAL A 232 -30.05 2.58 8.46
CA VAL A 232 -30.02 3.99 8.90
C VAL A 232 -31.41 4.48 9.22
N ASN A 233 -31.49 5.45 10.12
CA ASN A 233 -32.74 6.16 10.43
C ASN A 233 -32.70 7.55 9.76
N SER A 234 -33.85 8.13 9.58
CA SER A 234 -33.93 9.52 9.12
C SER A 234 -33.11 10.46 10.02
N GLY A 235 -32.22 11.22 9.41
CA GLY A 235 -31.29 12.13 10.10
C GLY A 235 -29.89 11.53 10.38
N ASP A 236 -29.71 10.22 10.23
CA ASP A 236 -28.40 9.58 10.35
C ASP A 236 -27.50 9.98 9.16
N PRO A 237 -26.18 10.10 9.36
CA PRO A 237 -25.25 10.40 8.28
C PRO A 237 -25.17 9.23 7.29
N VAL A 238 -25.14 9.52 5.99
CA VAL A 238 -25.02 8.53 4.92
C VAL A 238 -23.72 8.69 4.11
N TYR A 239 -23.23 9.90 3.96
CA TYR A 239 -21.90 10.17 3.41
C TYR A 239 -21.47 11.60 3.73
N LYS A 240 -20.20 11.89 3.52
CA LYS A 240 -19.61 13.20 3.62
C LYS A 240 -19.21 13.68 2.22
N LEU A 241 -19.49 14.92 1.88
CA LEU A 241 -19.09 15.55 0.62
C LEU A 241 -18.01 16.59 0.90
N ILE A 242 -16.87 16.46 0.27
CA ILE A 242 -15.81 17.47 0.27
C ILE A 242 -16.07 18.41 -0.92
N MET A 243 -16.42 19.66 -0.64
CA MET A 243 -16.90 20.61 -1.65
C MET A 243 -15.77 21.47 -2.25
N SER A 244 -14.60 21.49 -1.65
CA SER A 244 -13.46 22.30 -2.12
C SER A 244 -12.18 21.48 -2.22
N ASP A 245 -11.34 21.81 -3.21
CA ASP A 245 -9.97 21.29 -3.30
C ASP A 245 -9.03 22.03 -2.32
N ASP A 246 -9.48 23.13 -1.70
CA ASP A 246 -8.73 23.87 -0.70
C ASP A 246 -8.78 23.15 0.66
N TRP A 247 -7.65 23.11 1.32
CA TRP A 247 -7.51 22.52 2.65
C TRP A 247 -6.53 23.32 3.51
N THR A 248 -6.73 23.28 4.80
CA THR A 248 -5.91 23.99 5.79
C THR A 248 -5.30 22.98 6.76
N VAL A 249 -4.02 23.11 7.05
CA VAL A 249 -3.37 22.33 8.10
C VAL A 249 -3.14 23.23 9.30
N VAL A 250 -3.67 22.83 10.44
CA VAL A 250 -3.45 23.51 11.72
C VAL A 250 -2.47 22.67 12.53
N ILE A 251 -1.36 23.28 12.96
CA ILE A 251 -0.31 22.65 13.75
C ILE A 251 0.00 23.48 14.97
N GLU A 252 0.40 22.84 16.05
CA GLU A 252 0.92 23.53 17.23
C GLU A 252 2.41 23.81 17.05
N LEU A 253 2.81 25.06 17.26
CA LEU A 253 4.20 25.51 17.14
C LEU A 253 4.68 26.16 18.45
N SER A 254 5.98 26.01 18.74
CA SER A 254 6.61 26.85 19.77
C SER A 254 6.67 28.30 19.33
N ASP A 255 6.64 29.23 20.28
CA ASP A 255 6.70 30.68 20.02
C ASP A 255 7.88 31.08 19.12
N THR A 256 9.04 30.46 19.31
CA THR A 256 10.23 30.72 18.51
C THR A 256 10.06 30.27 17.06
N MET A 257 9.43 29.13 16.83
CA MET A 257 9.15 28.62 15.48
C MET A 257 8.04 29.44 14.81
N ALA A 258 7.00 29.79 15.53
CA ALA A 258 5.92 30.62 15.05
C ALA A 258 6.45 31.98 14.57
N GLN A 259 7.34 32.63 15.31
CA GLN A 259 7.99 33.89 14.91
C GLN A 259 8.85 33.73 13.65
N GLN A 260 9.60 32.63 13.53
CA GLN A 260 10.43 32.37 12.34
C GLN A 260 9.59 32.14 11.08
N LEU A 261 8.43 31.51 11.23
CA LEU A 261 7.53 31.20 10.12
C LEU A 261 6.60 32.36 9.76
N ALA A 262 6.30 33.27 10.71
CA ALA A 262 5.40 34.40 10.48
C ALA A 262 5.87 35.36 9.35
N GLU A 263 7.19 35.41 9.10
CA GLU A 263 7.79 36.23 8.02
C GLU A 263 7.84 35.49 6.68
N GLN A 264 7.49 34.18 6.65
CA GLN A 264 7.54 33.36 5.44
C GLN A 264 6.18 33.39 4.73
N SER A 265 6.20 33.62 3.42
CA SER A 265 4.98 33.57 2.59
C SER A 265 4.58 32.14 2.22
N SER A 266 5.50 31.20 2.30
CA SER A 266 5.28 29.78 2.00
C SER A 266 6.25 28.90 2.75
N VAL A 267 5.81 27.70 3.12
CA VAL A 267 6.60 26.70 3.83
C VAL A 267 6.47 25.36 3.10
N LYS A 268 7.60 24.65 2.97
CA LYS A 268 7.62 23.30 2.42
C LYS A 268 7.29 22.30 3.51
N VAL A 269 6.23 21.54 3.33
CA VAL A 269 5.80 20.48 4.24
C VAL A 269 6.04 19.13 3.57
N LYS A 270 6.53 18.16 4.34
CA LYS A 270 6.64 16.75 3.92
C LYS A 270 5.77 15.92 4.86
N PHE A 271 4.87 15.12 4.29
CA PHE A 271 4.06 14.16 5.05
C PHE A 271 4.82 12.86 5.25
N SER A 272 4.82 12.33 6.48
CA SER A 272 5.58 11.11 6.82
C SER A 272 5.06 9.84 6.13
N LYS A 273 3.86 9.88 5.56
CA LYS A 273 3.27 8.75 4.83
C LYS A 273 3.79 8.64 3.38
N ASP A 274 4.47 9.68 2.89
CA ASP A 274 4.89 9.81 1.48
C ASP A 274 6.39 9.49 1.29
N ASP A 275 7.03 8.80 2.22
CA ASP A 275 8.42 8.34 2.13
C ASP A 275 8.59 7.10 1.26
#